data_ee3b2f33275d9a992bbb984556b65d38
#
_entry.id   ee3b2f33275d9a992bbb984556b65d38
#
_cell.length_a   1.000
_cell.length_b   1.000
_cell.length_c   1.000
_cell.angle_alpha   90.00
_cell.angle_beta   90.00
_cell.angle_gamma   90.00
#
_symmetry.space_group_name_H-M   'P 1'
#
loop_
_entity.id
_entity.type
_entity.pdbx_description
1 polymer ?
#
loop_
_entity_poly.entity_id
_entity_poly.type
_entity_poly.pdbx_seq_one_letter_code
_entity_poly.pdbx_strand_id
1 'polypeptide(L)'
;THDPAFVAAMGQRVVDLGQVGTRGATPADSADEAGASSAENAHDRGAKPGTRGLLARTNPVARVLALLVATTPLLITIDPVSAGVALALELALVPLSGVSARSFFLKATPLLLAAPLGALSMLLYASPGGTVYWQFGPAAISDHSMWLALGIGLRMCAIVIPAIALLDRIDPTDMGDGLAQILHLPARPVLAALAGARMTALMAADWKALERARRARGVGDASRIRSFLRGAFSLLVFALRRSGKLATTMEARGFGAAGKRTWARVSRLRAADAVLMVVAIALPAIALAASIWAGTFALVGR
;
A
#
# COMPACT_ATOMS: atom_id res chain seq x y z
N THR A 1 -43.11 -43.92 13.03
CA THR A 1 -44.31 -43.51 12.31
C THR A 1 -43.85 -42.51 11.22
N HIS A 2 -43.53 -43.03 10.02
CA HIS A 2 -43.25 -42.23 8.85
C HIS A 2 -44.57 -42.01 8.12
N ASP A 3 -45.22 -40.91 8.43
CA ASP A 3 -46.38 -40.44 7.66
C ASP A 3 -45.85 -39.64 6.45
N PRO A 4 -46.01 -40.13 5.21
CA PRO A 4 -45.52 -39.46 4.01
C PRO A 4 -46.17 -38.10 3.78
N ALA A 5 -47.40 -37.90 4.30
CA ALA A 5 -48.09 -36.60 4.25
C ALA A 5 -47.43 -35.55 5.11
N PHE A 6 -46.82 -35.90 6.22
CA PHE A 6 -46.07 -35.01 7.11
C PHE A 6 -44.73 -34.55 6.47
N VAL A 7 -44.06 -35.47 5.77
CA VAL A 7 -42.79 -35.13 5.06
C VAL A 7 -43.07 -34.23 3.87
N ALA A 8 -44.17 -34.43 3.13
CA ALA A 8 -44.57 -33.59 2.01
C ALA A 8 -44.96 -32.17 2.48
N ALA A 9 -45.66 -32.05 3.61
CA ALA A 9 -46.02 -30.76 4.19
C ALA A 9 -44.82 -29.99 4.73
N MET A 10 -43.82 -30.70 5.30
CA MET A 10 -42.57 -30.07 5.72
C MET A 10 -41.72 -29.58 4.52
N GLY A 11 -41.68 -30.33 3.43
CA GLY A 11 -40.97 -29.92 2.19
C GLY A 11 -41.57 -28.65 1.59
N GLN A 12 -42.92 -28.55 1.52
CA GLN A 12 -43.62 -27.33 1.07
C GLN A 12 -43.39 -26.13 2.01
N ARG A 13 -43.37 -26.37 3.33
CA ARG A 13 -43.10 -25.30 4.30
C ARG A 13 -41.66 -24.75 4.24
N VAL A 14 -40.71 -25.59 3.94
CA VAL A 14 -39.30 -25.16 3.75
C VAL A 14 -39.13 -24.36 2.46
N VAL A 15 -39.86 -24.69 1.38
CA VAL A 15 -39.85 -23.92 0.13
C VAL A 15 -40.55 -22.56 0.34
N ASP A 16 -41.62 -22.52 1.11
CA ASP A 16 -42.35 -21.27 1.41
C ASP A 16 -41.54 -20.33 2.32
N LEU A 17 -40.80 -20.85 3.28
CA LEU A 17 -39.87 -20.07 4.11
C LEU A 17 -38.71 -19.50 3.28
N GLY A 18 -38.26 -20.16 2.22
CA GLY A 18 -37.30 -19.62 1.25
C GLY A 18 -37.85 -18.42 0.48
N GLN A 19 -39.12 -18.38 0.16
CA GLN A 19 -39.79 -17.24 -0.50
C GLN A 19 -40.15 -16.10 0.47
N VAL A 20 -40.48 -16.40 1.71
CA VAL A 20 -40.76 -15.39 2.75
C VAL A 20 -39.45 -14.69 3.18
N GLY A 21 -38.31 -15.36 3.13
CA GLY A 21 -36.99 -14.75 3.41
C GLY A 21 -36.59 -13.65 2.42
N THR A 22 -37.14 -13.66 1.20
CA THR A 22 -36.88 -12.61 0.20
C THR A 22 -37.89 -11.44 0.26
N ARG A 23 -39.05 -11.61 0.93
CA ARG A 23 -40.05 -10.54 1.07
C ARG A 23 -39.96 -9.72 2.38
N GLY A 24 -39.14 -10.15 3.31
CA GLY A 24 -38.97 -9.51 4.62
C GLY A 24 -37.62 -8.77 4.80
N ALA A 25 -36.80 -8.66 3.76
CA ALA A 25 -35.61 -7.83 3.82
C ALA A 25 -36.05 -6.37 3.96
N THR A 26 -35.76 -5.78 5.10
CA THR A 26 -35.97 -4.34 5.29
C THR A 26 -35.16 -3.58 4.23
N PRO A 27 -35.65 -2.40 3.76
CA PRO A 27 -34.87 -1.59 2.78
C PRO A 27 -33.44 -1.31 3.19
N ALA A 28 -33.11 -1.45 4.47
CA ALA A 28 -31.74 -1.34 5.01
C ALA A 28 -30.88 -2.57 4.72
N ASP A 29 -31.43 -3.80 4.75
CA ASP A 29 -30.68 -5.02 4.47
C ASP A 29 -30.42 -5.20 2.97
N SER A 30 -31.39 -4.82 2.13
CA SER A 30 -31.20 -4.81 0.66
C SER A 30 -30.21 -3.72 0.21
N ALA A 31 -30.13 -2.60 0.91
CA ALA A 31 -29.14 -1.56 0.64
C ALA A 31 -27.73 -1.99 1.08
N ASP A 32 -27.61 -2.75 2.17
CA ASP A 32 -26.32 -3.30 2.64
C ASP A 32 -25.80 -4.41 1.70
N GLU A 33 -26.69 -5.28 1.20
CA GLU A 33 -26.34 -6.32 0.21
C GLU A 33 -26.03 -5.72 -1.17
N ALA A 34 -26.79 -4.73 -1.62
CA ALA A 34 -26.51 -4.01 -2.86
C ALA A 34 -25.23 -3.18 -2.76
N GLY A 35 -24.93 -2.61 -1.59
CA GLY A 35 -23.67 -1.93 -1.29
C GLY A 35 -22.48 -2.89 -1.28
N ALA A 36 -22.62 -4.06 -0.68
CA ALA A 36 -21.60 -5.11 -0.64
C ALA A 36 -21.36 -5.69 -2.03
N SER A 37 -22.41 -6.00 -2.79
CA SER A 37 -22.31 -6.47 -4.18
C SER A 37 -21.73 -5.42 -5.12
N SER A 38 -22.09 -4.15 -4.94
CA SER A 38 -21.53 -3.04 -5.72
C SER A 38 -20.07 -2.79 -5.41
N ALA A 39 -19.64 -2.96 -4.15
CA ALA A 39 -18.24 -2.85 -3.73
C ALA A 39 -17.41 -4.05 -4.21
N GLU A 40 -17.98 -5.25 -4.22
CA GLU A 40 -17.34 -6.46 -4.74
C GLU A 40 -17.19 -6.38 -6.28
N ASN A 41 -18.22 -5.93 -6.99
CA ASN A 41 -18.15 -5.66 -8.42
C ASN A 41 -17.25 -4.47 -8.79
N ALA A 42 -17.12 -3.46 -7.91
CA ALA A 42 -16.17 -2.36 -8.11
C ALA A 42 -14.72 -2.83 -7.90
N HIS A 43 -14.50 -3.79 -6.99
CA HIS A 43 -13.18 -4.39 -6.76
C HIS A 43 -12.78 -5.30 -7.93
N ASP A 44 -13.70 -6.08 -8.48
CA ASP A 44 -13.48 -6.93 -9.66
C ASP A 44 -13.28 -6.10 -10.96
N ARG A 45 -13.97 -4.96 -11.07
CA ARG A 45 -13.74 -3.99 -12.18
C ARG A 45 -12.47 -3.18 -12.02
N GLY A 46 -11.86 -3.12 -10.83
CA GLY A 46 -10.59 -2.45 -10.55
C GLY A 46 -9.36 -3.22 -11.04
N ALA A 47 -9.48 -4.50 -11.34
CA ALA A 47 -8.47 -5.28 -12.03
C ALA A 47 -8.41 -4.87 -13.52
N LYS A 48 -7.92 -3.65 -13.79
CA LYS A 48 -7.60 -3.26 -15.16
C LYS A 48 -6.53 -4.21 -15.69
N PRO A 49 -6.82 -4.96 -16.78
CA PRO A 49 -5.80 -5.76 -17.48
C PRO A 49 -4.82 -4.77 -18.10
N GLY A 50 -3.66 -4.57 -17.51
CA GLY A 50 -2.74 -3.57 -18.05
C GLY A 50 -1.35 -3.48 -17.44
N THR A 51 -0.90 -4.44 -16.67
CA THR A 51 0.53 -4.52 -16.37
C THR A 51 1.19 -5.54 -17.28
N ARG A 52 1.59 -5.08 -18.48
CA ARG A 52 2.48 -5.81 -19.39
C ARG A 52 3.93 -5.63 -18.97
N GLY A 53 4.28 -5.82 -17.69
CA GLY A 53 5.64 -5.70 -17.20
C GLY A 53 6.11 -6.96 -16.48
N LEU A 54 7.41 -7.09 -16.31
CA LEU A 54 8.01 -8.20 -15.55
C LEU A 54 7.46 -8.25 -14.12
N LEU A 55 7.16 -7.09 -13.52
CA LEU A 55 6.59 -6.98 -12.17
C LEU A 55 5.17 -7.56 -12.04
N ALA A 56 4.39 -7.66 -13.12
CA ALA A 56 3.06 -8.28 -13.06
C ALA A 56 3.10 -9.77 -12.66
N ARG A 57 4.25 -10.41 -12.82
CA ARG A 57 4.47 -11.83 -12.53
C ARG A 57 5.15 -12.07 -11.18
N THR A 58 5.55 -11.02 -10.47
CA THR A 58 6.27 -11.11 -9.20
C THR A 58 5.34 -11.03 -8.01
N ASN A 59 5.72 -11.75 -6.94
CA ASN A 59 4.98 -11.76 -5.69
C ASN A 59 5.09 -10.40 -4.98
N PRO A 60 3.98 -9.85 -4.43
CA PRO A 60 4.01 -8.59 -3.69
C PRO A 60 5.00 -8.56 -2.53
N VAL A 61 5.15 -9.68 -1.81
CA VAL A 61 6.11 -9.78 -0.70
C VAL A 61 7.55 -9.69 -1.22
N ALA A 62 7.85 -10.36 -2.35
CA ALA A 62 9.17 -10.27 -2.97
C ALA A 62 9.51 -8.84 -3.40
N ARG A 63 8.53 -8.05 -3.87
CA ARG A 63 8.74 -6.64 -4.22
C ARG A 63 9.09 -5.78 -3.02
N VAL A 64 8.39 -5.97 -1.89
CA VAL A 64 8.69 -5.24 -0.65
C VAL A 64 10.06 -5.62 -0.10
N LEU A 65 10.39 -6.92 -0.09
CA LEU A 65 11.72 -7.38 0.34
C LEU A 65 12.82 -6.85 -0.58
N ALA A 66 12.61 -6.88 -1.90
CA ALA A 66 13.55 -6.33 -2.88
C ALA A 66 13.77 -4.83 -2.65
N LEU A 67 12.70 -4.06 -2.37
CA LEU A 67 12.80 -2.65 -2.05
C LEU A 67 13.65 -2.44 -0.78
N LEU A 68 13.39 -3.17 0.29
CA LEU A 68 14.16 -3.05 1.54
C LEU A 68 15.63 -3.40 1.33
N VAL A 69 15.92 -4.47 0.60
CA VAL A 69 17.29 -4.90 0.29
C VAL A 69 18.02 -3.86 -0.57
N ALA A 70 17.35 -3.29 -1.57
CA ALA A 70 17.93 -2.29 -2.45
C ALA A 70 18.22 -0.96 -1.74
N THR A 71 17.30 -0.52 -0.86
CA THR A 71 17.40 0.81 -0.23
C THR A 71 18.24 0.82 1.05
N THR A 72 18.31 -0.27 1.82
CA THR A 72 19.03 -0.31 3.10
C THR A 72 20.51 0.04 2.96
N PRO A 73 21.29 -0.50 2.01
CA PRO A 73 22.70 -0.13 1.86
C PRO A 73 22.90 1.34 1.48
N LEU A 74 21.98 1.89 0.68
CA LEU A 74 22.03 3.30 0.29
C LEU A 74 21.77 4.25 1.47
N LEU A 75 21.05 3.82 2.52
CA LEU A 75 20.84 4.63 3.71
C LEU A 75 22.07 4.75 4.60
N ILE A 76 23.03 3.84 4.47
CA ILE A 76 24.23 3.79 5.32
C ILE A 76 25.35 4.69 4.78
N THR A 77 25.31 5.09 3.50
CA THR A 77 26.33 5.91 2.84
C THR A 77 25.87 7.35 2.62
N ILE A 78 26.77 8.34 2.57
CA ILE A 78 26.45 9.77 2.34
C ILE A 78 27.12 10.31 1.06
N ASP A 79 27.66 9.49 0.23
CA ASP A 79 28.34 9.93 -0.97
C ASP A 79 27.37 10.15 -2.16
N PRO A 80 27.56 11.20 -2.99
CA PRO A 80 26.73 11.43 -4.16
C PRO A 80 27.02 10.45 -5.30
N VAL A 81 28.19 9.80 -5.33
CA VAL A 81 28.55 8.85 -6.38
C VAL A 81 27.72 7.58 -6.28
N SER A 82 27.61 6.98 -5.09
CA SER A 82 26.76 5.80 -4.90
C SER A 82 25.28 6.12 -5.19
N ALA A 83 24.79 7.27 -4.72
CA ALA A 83 23.43 7.69 -4.98
C ALA A 83 23.16 7.94 -6.47
N GLY A 84 24.10 8.58 -7.17
CA GLY A 84 24.01 8.85 -8.62
C GLY A 84 24.03 7.56 -9.46
N VAL A 85 24.92 6.63 -9.16
CA VAL A 85 25.00 5.33 -9.86
C VAL A 85 23.76 4.49 -9.60
N ALA A 86 23.29 4.43 -8.34
CA ALA A 86 22.05 3.74 -8.00
C ALA A 86 20.87 4.32 -8.78
N LEU A 87 20.71 5.64 -8.75
CA LEU A 87 19.65 6.34 -9.47
C LEU A 87 19.69 6.08 -10.98
N ALA A 88 20.88 6.10 -11.60
CA ALA A 88 21.03 5.83 -13.02
C ALA A 88 20.61 4.39 -13.38
N LEU A 89 21.01 3.40 -12.58
CA LEU A 89 20.62 2.01 -12.76
C LEU A 89 19.12 1.80 -12.55
N GLU A 90 18.55 2.44 -11.54
CA GLU A 90 17.09 2.38 -11.26
C GLU A 90 16.28 2.97 -12.39
N LEU A 91 16.67 4.16 -12.90
CA LEU A 91 16.01 4.78 -14.04
C LEU A 91 16.09 3.92 -15.30
N ALA A 92 17.20 3.22 -15.53
CA ALA A 92 17.35 2.28 -16.63
C ALA A 92 16.40 1.07 -16.48
N LEU A 93 16.07 0.67 -15.24
CA LEU A 93 15.17 -0.46 -14.93
C LEU A 93 13.68 -0.07 -14.90
N VAL A 94 13.35 1.21 -14.70
CA VAL A 94 11.94 1.68 -14.66
C VAL A 94 11.12 1.24 -15.87
N PRO A 95 11.58 1.30 -17.13
CA PRO A 95 10.81 0.85 -18.29
C PRO A 95 10.44 -0.63 -18.24
N LEU A 96 11.29 -1.47 -17.63
CA LEU A 96 11.06 -2.91 -17.49
C LEU A 96 9.97 -3.21 -16.43
N SER A 97 9.69 -2.27 -15.54
CA SER A 97 8.66 -2.42 -14.50
C SER A 97 7.24 -2.50 -15.08
N GLY A 98 7.02 -1.93 -16.27
CA GLY A 98 5.71 -1.85 -16.91
C GLY A 98 4.80 -0.78 -16.32
N VAL A 99 5.33 0.12 -15.48
CA VAL A 99 4.60 1.29 -14.98
C VAL A 99 4.50 2.30 -16.13
N SER A 100 3.29 2.85 -16.36
CA SER A 100 3.13 3.87 -17.40
C SER A 100 3.88 5.15 -16.99
N ALA A 101 4.61 5.76 -17.93
CA ALA A 101 5.38 6.98 -17.69
C ALA A 101 4.54 8.08 -17.04
N ARG A 102 3.30 8.29 -17.51
CA ARG A 102 2.39 9.28 -16.93
C ARG A 102 2.07 9.02 -15.46
N SER A 103 1.79 7.76 -15.10
CA SER A 103 1.50 7.37 -13.70
C SER A 103 2.75 7.53 -12.83
N PHE A 104 3.91 7.19 -13.38
CA PHE A 104 5.19 7.34 -12.71
C PHE A 104 5.48 8.81 -12.39
N PHE A 105 5.42 9.70 -13.38
CA PHE A 105 5.65 11.13 -13.17
C PHE A 105 4.66 11.77 -12.22
N LEU A 106 3.36 11.43 -12.29
CA LEU A 106 2.36 11.93 -11.34
C LEU A 106 2.66 11.53 -9.90
N LYS A 107 3.16 10.31 -9.68
CA LYS A 107 3.53 9.83 -8.35
C LYS A 107 4.89 10.36 -7.89
N ALA A 108 5.79 10.66 -8.82
CA ALA A 108 7.09 11.25 -8.53
C ALA A 108 7.01 12.77 -8.28
N THR A 109 5.93 13.45 -8.66
CA THR A 109 5.78 14.90 -8.47
C THR A 109 6.07 15.39 -7.04
N PRO A 110 5.54 14.78 -5.97
CA PRO A 110 5.86 15.21 -4.61
C PRO A 110 7.36 15.08 -4.28
N LEU A 111 8.01 14.03 -4.82
CA LEU A 111 9.45 13.83 -4.68
C LEU A 111 10.26 14.91 -5.41
N LEU A 112 9.85 15.22 -6.66
CA LEU A 112 10.51 16.26 -7.46
C LEU A 112 10.46 17.64 -6.81
N LEU A 113 9.50 17.88 -5.90
CA LEU A 113 9.42 19.07 -5.07
C LEU A 113 10.21 18.92 -3.76
N ALA A 114 10.15 17.75 -3.11
CA ALA A 114 10.76 17.52 -1.80
C ALA A 114 12.29 17.37 -1.90
N ALA A 115 12.81 16.70 -2.93
CA ALA A 115 14.24 16.45 -3.07
C ALA A 115 15.07 17.74 -3.22
N PRO A 116 14.69 18.72 -4.07
CA PRO A 116 15.38 20.02 -4.11
C PRO A 116 15.29 20.80 -2.81
N LEU A 117 14.14 20.75 -2.09
CA LEU A 117 14.00 21.40 -0.79
C LEU A 117 14.92 20.79 0.27
N GLY A 118 15.02 19.47 0.30
CA GLY A 118 15.96 18.75 1.18
C GLY A 118 17.41 19.07 0.84
N ALA A 119 17.76 19.05 -0.45
CA ALA A 119 19.08 19.44 -0.93
C ALA A 119 19.42 20.89 -0.58
N LEU A 120 18.47 21.83 -0.77
CA LEU A 120 18.64 23.24 -0.42
C LEU A 120 18.85 23.44 1.08
N SER A 121 18.09 22.74 1.91
CA SER A 121 18.28 22.77 3.36
C SER A 121 19.70 22.32 3.75
N MET A 122 20.19 21.24 3.13
CA MET A 122 21.55 20.76 3.39
C MET A 122 22.61 21.70 2.85
N LEU A 123 22.39 22.32 1.69
CA LEU A 123 23.28 23.31 1.12
C LEU A 123 23.50 24.51 2.04
N LEU A 124 22.44 24.95 2.73
CA LEU A 124 22.50 26.14 3.59
C LEU A 124 22.95 25.86 5.02
N TYR A 125 22.63 24.68 5.56
CA TYR A 125 22.79 24.40 6.99
C TYR A 125 23.76 23.24 7.29
N ALA A 126 24.41 22.65 6.29
CA ALA A 126 25.48 21.69 6.55
C ALA A 126 26.69 22.34 7.18
N SER A 127 27.46 21.57 7.93
CA SER A 127 28.71 22.03 8.49
C SER A 127 29.64 22.55 7.38
N PRO A 128 30.15 23.81 7.50
CA PRO A 128 31.04 24.36 6.49
C PRO A 128 32.37 23.58 6.46
N GLY A 129 32.84 23.28 5.26
CA GLY A 129 34.12 22.60 5.04
C GLY A 129 34.67 22.93 3.67
N GLY A 130 35.97 23.09 3.55
CA GLY A 130 36.62 23.56 2.33
C GLY A 130 36.48 25.08 2.13
N THR A 131 36.43 25.52 0.87
CA THR A 131 36.23 26.95 0.53
C THR A 131 34.80 27.37 0.81
N VAL A 132 34.64 28.45 1.57
CA VAL A 132 33.34 29.07 1.84
C VAL A 132 33.08 30.15 0.82
N TYR A 133 32.06 30.01 -0.03
CA TYR A 133 31.69 30.94 -1.07
C TYR A 133 30.80 32.07 -0.57
N TRP A 134 29.93 31.76 0.37
CA TRP A 134 28.96 32.70 0.90
C TRP A 134 28.54 32.31 2.32
N GLN A 135 28.41 33.29 3.21
CA GLN A 135 27.99 33.08 4.59
C GLN A 135 27.07 34.22 5.02
N PHE A 136 25.92 33.84 5.56
CA PHE A 136 24.96 34.77 6.17
C PHE A 136 24.36 34.13 7.43
N GLY A 137 24.84 34.55 8.60
CA GLY A 137 24.42 33.98 9.86
C GLY A 137 24.72 32.46 9.95
N PRO A 138 23.71 31.61 10.23
CA PRO A 138 23.89 30.16 10.31
C PRO A 138 23.94 29.49 8.92
N ALA A 139 23.63 30.19 7.85
CA ALA A 139 23.67 29.65 6.50
C ALA A 139 25.04 29.89 5.86
N ALA A 140 25.69 28.81 5.40
CA ALA A 140 26.98 28.88 4.74
C ALA A 140 27.05 27.94 3.53
N ILE A 141 27.40 28.48 2.37
CA ILE A 141 27.63 27.67 1.16
C ILE A 141 29.12 27.41 1.04
N SER A 142 29.49 26.13 1.11
CA SER A 142 30.86 25.66 0.99
C SER A 142 30.94 24.46 0.04
N ASP A 143 32.15 24.09 -0.37
CA ASP A 143 32.37 22.89 -1.21
C ASP A 143 31.76 21.65 -0.58
N HIS A 144 31.93 21.48 0.73
CA HIS A 144 31.38 20.34 1.46
C HIS A 144 29.85 20.35 1.50
N SER A 145 29.23 21.52 1.72
CA SER A 145 27.77 21.63 1.73
C SER A 145 27.15 21.39 0.35
N MET A 146 27.82 21.77 -0.73
CA MET A 146 27.39 21.48 -2.10
C MET A 146 27.43 19.97 -2.39
N TRP A 147 28.51 19.30 -1.97
CA TRP A 147 28.67 17.86 -2.14
C TRP A 147 27.63 17.06 -1.37
N LEU A 148 27.38 17.44 -0.12
CA LEU A 148 26.34 16.83 0.71
C LEU A 148 24.93 17.09 0.16
N ALA A 149 24.64 18.30 -0.28
CA ALA A 149 23.34 18.66 -0.87
C ALA A 149 23.05 17.81 -2.12
N LEU A 150 24.04 17.65 -2.99
CA LEU A 150 23.93 16.81 -4.17
C LEU A 150 23.70 15.34 -3.78
N GLY A 151 24.47 14.82 -2.82
CA GLY A 151 24.35 13.46 -2.33
C GLY A 151 22.97 13.15 -1.74
N ILE A 152 22.44 14.06 -0.94
CA ILE A 152 21.10 13.90 -0.32
C ILE A 152 20.00 14.02 -1.38
N GLY A 153 20.07 14.99 -2.28
CA GLY A 153 19.09 15.13 -3.35
C GLY A 153 18.99 13.90 -4.25
N LEU A 154 20.13 13.37 -4.70
CA LEU A 154 20.20 12.13 -5.50
C LEU A 154 19.69 10.93 -4.71
N ARG A 155 20.04 10.83 -3.42
CA ARG A 155 19.62 9.72 -2.56
C ARG A 155 18.11 9.72 -2.32
N MET A 156 17.49 10.87 -2.08
CA MET A 156 16.03 10.95 -1.97
C MET A 156 15.36 10.39 -3.22
N CYS A 157 15.91 10.71 -4.41
CA CYS A 157 15.42 10.13 -5.66
C CYS A 157 15.67 8.62 -5.74
N ALA A 158 16.86 8.14 -5.40
CA ALA A 158 17.24 6.74 -5.45
C ALA A 158 16.46 5.84 -4.47
N ILE A 159 15.91 6.38 -3.38
CA ILE A 159 15.05 5.61 -2.46
C ILE A 159 13.59 5.57 -2.95
N VAL A 160 13.09 6.69 -3.46
CA VAL A 160 11.65 6.81 -3.77
C VAL A 160 11.30 6.27 -5.16
N ILE A 161 12.21 6.35 -6.12
CA ILE A 161 11.96 5.83 -7.47
C ILE A 161 11.67 4.32 -7.48
N PRO A 162 12.50 3.46 -6.87
CA PRO A 162 12.17 2.04 -6.79
C PRO A 162 10.93 1.77 -5.95
N ALA A 163 10.66 2.56 -4.90
CA ALA A 163 9.42 2.43 -4.14
C ALA A 163 8.19 2.67 -5.03
N ILE A 164 8.19 3.72 -5.85
CA ILE A 164 7.10 3.98 -6.80
C ILE A 164 6.96 2.83 -7.81
N ALA A 165 8.07 2.32 -8.34
CA ALA A 165 8.05 1.28 -9.36
C ALA A 165 7.59 -0.08 -8.80
N LEU A 166 8.11 -0.48 -7.63
CA LEU A 166 7.87 -1.80 -7.04
C LEU A 166 6.54 -1.90 -6.30
N LEU A 167 6.11 -0.82 -5.63
CA LEU A 167 4.88 -0.82 -4.85
C LEU A 167 3.64 -0.41 -5.66
N ASP A 168 3.80 -0.08 -6.95
CA ASP A 168 2.64 0.26 -7.79
C ASP A 168 1.69 -0.93 -7.89
N ARG A 169 0.40 -0.66 -7.61
CA ARG A 169 -0.72 -1.61 -7.77
C ARG A 169 -0.53 -2.95 -7.07
N ILE A 170 0.02 -2.94 -5.84
CA ILE A 170 0.01 -4.13 -4.99
C ILE A 170 -1.42 -4.38 -4.49
N ASP A 171 -1.93 -5.59 -4.72
CA ASP A 171 -3.20 -6.02 -4.12
C ASP A 171 -2.97 -6.35 -2.64
N PRO A 172 -3.70 -5.70 -1.71
CA PRO A 172 -3.58 -5.99 -0.29
C PRO A 172 -3.87 -7.45 0.07
N THR A 173 -4.73 -8.13 -0.70
CA THR A 173 -5.10 -9.53 -0.46
C THR A 173 -3.91 -10.45 -0.78
N ASP A 174 -3.30 -10.27 -1.96
CA ASP A 174 -2.11 -11.04 -2.36
C ASP A 174 -0.91 -10.75 -1.45
N MET A 175 -0.80 -9.51 -0.95
CA MET A 175 0.19 -9.15 0.06
C MET A 175 -0.05 -9.90 1.36
N GLY A 176 -1.29 -9.94 1.86
CA GLY A 176 -1.65 -10.67 3.08
C GLY A 176 -1.37 -12.16 2.96
N ASP A 177 -1.77 -12.78 1.84
CA ASP A 177 -1.51 -14.19 1.58
C ASP A 177 0.00 -14.48 1.55
N GLY A 178 0.78 -13.61 0.93
CA GLY A 178 2.24 -13.74 0.89
C GLY A 178 2.91 -13.56 2.25
N LEU A 179 2.48 -12.58 3.05
CA LEU A 179 2.99 -12.35 4.40
C LEU A 179 2.77 -13.56 5.31
N ALA A 180 1.59 -14.19 5.24
CA ALA A 180 1.26 -15.35 6.07
C ALA A 180 1.95 -16.62 5.59
N GLN A 181 2.11 -16.83 4.27
CA GLN A 181 2.61 -18.10 3.71
C GLN A 181 4.12 -18.09 3.45
N ILE A 182 4.71 -16.98 3.04
CA ILE A 182 6.14 -16.87 2.71
C ILE A 182 6.94 -16.44 3.93
N LEU A 183 6.51 -15.37 4.62
CA LEU A 183 7.18 -14.88 5.83
C LEU A 183 6.74 -15.62 7.10
N HIS A 184 5.79 -16.59 6.99
CA HIS A 184 5.28 -17.37 8.11
C HIS A 184 4.76 -16.50 9.28
N LEU A 185 4.24 -15.31 8.96
CA LEU A 185 3.63 -14.46 9.98
C LEU A 185 2.34 -15.11 10.53
N PRO A 186 2.02 -14.89 11.81
CA PRO A 186 0.80 -15.41 12.40
C PRO A 186 -0.43 -15.01 11.57
N ALA A 187 -1.25 -15.97 11.16
CA ALA A 187 -2.38 -15.71 10.26
C ALA A 187 -3.44 -14.77 10.87
N ARG A 188 -3.59 -14.77 12.20
CA ARG A 188 -4.58 -13.93 12.89
C ARG A 188 -4.35 -12.43 12.67
N PRO A 189 -3.17 -11.83 12.98
CA PRO A 189 -2.92 -10.42 12.73
C PRO A 189 -2.93 -10.07 11.24
N VAL A 190 -2.43 -10.94 10.36
CA VAL A 190 -2.44 -10.69 8.91
C VAL A 190 -3.88 -10.57 8.38
N LEU A 191 -4.76 -11.48 8.78
CA LEU A 191 -6.17 -11.44 8.38
C LEU A 191 -6.92 -10.26 9.01
N ALA A 192 -6.59 -9.91 10.26
CA ALA A 192 -7.15 -8.73 10.89
C ALA A 192 -6.74 -7.45 10.15
N ALA A 193 -5.46 -7.33 9.76
CA ALA A 193 -4.98 -6.20 8.95
C ALA A 193 -5.65 -6.14 7.57
N LEU A 194 -5.82 -7.29 6.91
CA LEU A 194 -6.52 -7.37 5.62
C LEU A 194 -7.99 -6.98 5.75
N ALA A 195 -8.67 -7.47 6.78
CA ALA A 195 -10.05 -7.07 7.09
C ALA A 195 -10.14 -5.56 7.36
N GLY A 196 -9.19 -4.99 8.11
CA GLY A 196 -9.09 -3.55 8.37
C GLY A 196 -8.88 -2.74 7.10
N ALA A 197 -7.99 -3.16 6.21
CA ALA A 197 -7.76 -2.51 4.92
C ALA A 197 -9.04 -2.50 4.05
N ARG A 198 -9.75 -3.63 3.99
CA ARG A 198 -11.04 -3.72 3.29
C ARG A 198 -12.10 -2.82 3.91
N MET A 199 -12.16 -2.77 5.25
CA MET A 199 -13.07 -1.87 5.98
C MET A 199 -12.80 -0.41 5.69
N THR A 200 -11.55 0.02 5.57
CA THR A 200 -11.18 1.40 5.23
C THR A 200 -11.76 1.82 3.87
N ALA A 201 -11.66 0.94 2.86
CA ALA A 201 -12.24 1.20 1.54
C ALA A 201 -13.77 1.34 1.59
N LEU A 202 -14.45 0.50 2.38
CA LEU A 202 -15.89 0.57 2.60
C LEU A 202 -16.28 1.86 3.33
N MET A 203 -15.53 2.25 4.38
CA MET A 203 -15.79 3.50 5.10
C MET A 203 -15.61 4.74 4.20
N ALA A 204 -14.66 4.72 3.28
CA ALA A 204 -14.52 5.79 2.29
C ALA A 204 -15.73 5.90 1.35
N ALA A 205 -16.33 4.78 0.96
CA ALA A 205 -17.56 4.76 0.18
C ALA A 205 -18.77 5.26 1.00
N ASP A 206 -18.90 4.80 2.24
CA ASP A 206 -19.95 5.21 3.17
C ASP A 206 -19.88 6.73 3.46
N TRP A 207 -18.66 7.29 3.61
CA TRP A 207 -18.46 8.73 3.75
C TRP A 207 -19.07 9.51 2.57
N LYS A 208 -18.72 9.10 1.34
CA LYS A 208 -19.25 9.74 0.13
C LYS A 208 -20.77 9.62 0.01
N ALA A 209 -21.34 8.49 0.43
CA ALA A 209 -22.79 8.28 0.45
C ALA A 209 -23.47 9.18 1.49
N LEU A 210 -22.90 9.27 2.70
CA LEU A 210 -23.36 10.12 3.77
C LEU A 210 -23.33 11.61 3.36
N GLU A 211 -22.25 12.04 2.72
CA GLU A 211 -22.11 13.42 2.24
C GLU A 211 -23.17 13.75 1.17
N ARG A 212 -23.41 12.83 0.22
CA ARG A 212 -24.48 13.00 -0.78
C ARG A 212 -25.87 13.06 -0.15
N ALA A 213 -26.16 12.18 0.80
CA ALA A 213 -27.44 12.17 1.51
C ALA A 213 -27.68 13.46 2.32
N ARG A 214 -26.63 14.03 2.93
CA ARG A 214 -26.69 15.31 3.64
C ARG A 214 -26.95 16.48 2.71
N ARG A 215 -26.29 16.52 1.57
CA ARG A 215 -26.53 17.56 0.55
C ARG A 215 -27.98 17.51 0.04
N ALA A 216 -28.52 16.31 -0.21
CA ALA A 216 -29.90 16.14 -0.65
C ALA A 216 -30.93 16.62 0.39
N ARG A 217 -30.57 16.58 1.69
CA ARG A 217 -31.42 17.06 2.80
C ARG A 217 -31.22 18.55 3.14
N GLY A 218 -30.38 19.28 2.38
CA GLY A 218 -30.13 20.70 2.64
C GLY A 218 -29.29 20.99 3.89
N VAL A 219 -28.68 19.97 4.50
CA VAL A 219 -27.85 20.12 5.74
C VAL A 219 -26.38 20.40 5.43
N GLY A 220 -26.06 20.66 4.16
CA GLY A 220 -24.68 20.82 3.66
C GLY A 220 -23.99 22.14 4.08
N ASP A 221 -24.74 23.18 4.45
CA ASP A 221 -24.23 24.54 4.66
C ASP A 221 -23.75 24.84 6.10
N ALA A 222 -23.76 23.86 6.98
CA ALA A 222 -23.18 24.01 8.31
C ALA A 222 -21.66 24.12 8.25
N SER A 223 -21.04 24.77 9.26
CA SER A 223 -19.58 24.92 9.33
C SER A 223 -18.87 23.56 9.05
N ARG A 224 -17.82 23.59 8.23
CA ARG A 224 -17.10 22.38 7.77
C ARG A 224 -16.68 21.46 8.92
N ILE A 225 -16.20 22.03 10.04
CA ILE A 225 -15.77 21.27 11.22
C ILE A 225 -16.94 20.53 11.86
N ARG A 226 -18.07 21.22 12.09
CA ARG A 226 -19.24 20.61 12.71
C ARG A 226 -19.85 19.53 11.81
N SER A 227 -19.86 19.75 10.50
CA SER A 227 -20.31 18.77 9.51
C SER A 227 -19.40 17.53 9.49
N PHE A 228 -18.09 17.73 9.56
CA PHE A 228 -17.09 16.66 9.64
C PHE A 228 -17.26 15.82 10.92
N LEU A 229 -17.36 16.45 12.10
CA LEU A 229 -17.54 15.75 13.38
C LEU A 229 -18.80 14.90 13.42
N ARG A 230 -19.92 15.44 12.94
CA ARG A 230 -21.18 14.68 12.83
C ARG A 230 -21.06 13.51 11.86
N GLY A 231 -20.34 13.69 10.72
CA GLY A 231 -20.06 12.64 9.77
C GLY A 231 -19.18 11.55 10.34
N ALA A 232 -18.11 11.93 11.02
CA ALA A 232 -17.18 11.02 11.67
C ALA A 232 -17.90 10.16 12.75
N PHE A 233 -18.77 10.79 13.57
CA PHE A 233 -19.58 10.05 14.53
C PHE A 233 -20.51 9.02 13.87
N SER A 234 -21.19 9.41 12.79
CA SER A 234 -22.05 8.47 12.05
C SER A 234 -21.26 7.31 11.46
N LEU A 235 -20.06 7.58 10.90
CA LEU A 235 -19.18 6.52 10.41
C LEU A 235 -18.65 5.61 11.53
N LEU A 236 -18.34 6.18 12.70
CA LEU A 236 -17.93 5.38 13.84
C LEU A 236 -19.02 4.37 14.23
N VAL A 237 -20.29 4.80 14.28
CA VAL A 237 -21.40 3.91 14.56
C VAL A 237 -21.53 2.81 13.49
N PHE A 238 -21.39 3.16 12.21
CA PHE A 238 -21.39 2.17 11.12
C PHE A 238 -20.22 1.20 11.23
N ALA A 239 -19.04 1.69 11.54
CA ALA A 239 -17.84 0.87 11.72
C ALA A 239 -18.01 -0.13 12.86
N LEU A 240 -18.49 0.33 14.03
CA LEU A 240 -18.75 -0.54 15.19
C LEU A 240 -19.82 -1.61 14.87
N ARG A 241 -20.91 -1.23 14.22
CA ARG A 241 -21.96 -2.17 13.83
C ARG A 241 -21.44 -3.23 12.84
N ARG A 242 -20.66 -2.80 11.84
CA ARG A 242 -20.09 -3.70 10.81
C ARG A 242 -19.01 -4.59 11.39
N SER A 243 -18.15 -4.08 12.29
CA SER A 243 -17.12 -4.89 12.94
C SER A 243 -17.71 -5.96 13.85
N GLY A 244 -18.81 -5.67 14.56
CA GLY A 244 -19.53 -6.66 15.34
C GLY A 244 -20.11 -7.79 14.47
N LYS A 245 -20.79 -7.45 13.36
CA LYS A 245 -21.25 -8.46 12.39
C LYS A 245 -20.10 -9.27 11.78
N LEU A 246 -18.96 -8.63 11.46
CA LEU A 246 -17.78 -9.33 10.96
C LEU A 246 -17.19 -10.29 11.98
N ALA A 247 -17.07 -9.87 13.25
CA ALA A 247 -16.56 -10.71 14.32
C ALA A 247 -17.38 -12.00 14.48
N THR A 248 -18.73 -11.86 14.59
CA THR A 248 -19.61 -13.01 14.72
C THR A 248 -19.59 -13.93 13.52
N THR A 249 -19.49 -13.40 12.30
CA THR A 249 -19.37 -14.24 11.09
C THR A 249 -18.02 -14.93 10.99
N MET A 250 -16.94 -14.31 11.45
CA MET A 250 -15.60 -14.93 11.48
C MET A 250 -15.56 -16.06 12.53
N GLU A 251 -16.13 -15.85 13.71
CA GLU A 251 -16.26 -16.88 14.75
C GLU A 251 -17.11 -18.07 14.25
N ALA A 252 -18.24 -17.82 13.62
CA ALA A 252 -19.09 -18.85 13.03
C ALA A 252 -18.36 -19.66 11.93
N ARG A 253 -17.37 -19.06 11.23
CA ARG A 253 -16.53 -19.74 10.26
C ARG A 253 -15.29 -20.41 10.87
N GLY A 254 -15.22 -20.50 12.20
CA GLY A 254 -14.11 -21.14 12.90
C GLY A 254 -12.82 -20.32 12.96
N PHE A 255 -12.92 -18.98 12.85
CA PHE A 255 -11.76 -18.13 13.02
C PHE A 255 -11.26 -18.23 14.47
N GLY A 256 -10.00 -18.62 14.64
CA GLY A 256 -9.41 -18.82 15.96
C GLY A 256 -9.53 -20.24 16.51
N ALA A 257 -10.19 -21.17 15.80
CA ALA A 257 -10.21 -22.57 16.19
C ALA A 257 -8.80 -23.18 16.19
N ALA A 258 -8.57 -24.14 17.10
CA ALA A 258 -7.33 -24.93 17.15
C ALA A 258 -7.33 -25.91 15.98
N GLY A 259 -6.48 -25.68 14.97
CA GLY A 259 -6.34 -26.57 13.82
C GLY A 259 -5.34 -26.02 12.80
N LYS A 260 -4.80 -26.91 11.96
CA LYS A 260 -3.95 -26.49 10.84
C LYS A 260 -4.80 -25.79 9.79
N ARG A 261 -4.44 -24.55 9.48
CA ARG A 261 -5.16 -23.75 8.49
C ARG A 261 -4.80 -24.18 7.08
N THR A 262 -5.79 -24.34 6.22
CA THR A 262 -5.63 -24.52 4.78
C THR A 262 -5.80 -23.18 4.06
N TRP A 263 -5.08 -23.00 2.96
CA TRP A 263 -5.11 -21.77 2.17
C TRP A 263 -5.85 -22.01 0.86
N ALA A 264 -6.86 -21.20 0.59
CA ALA A 264 -7.60 -21.26 -0.68
C ALA A 264 -6.74 -20.78 -1.86
N ARG A 265 -5.86 -19.80 -1.60
CA ARG A 265 -4.88 -19.30 -2.58
C ARG A 265 -3.48 -19.61 -2.08
N VAL A 266 -2.68 -20.30 -2.88
CA VAL A 266 -1.29 -20.59 -2.56
C VAL A 266 -0.40 -19.51 -3.14
N SER A 267 0.27 -18.76 -2.26
CA SER A 267 1.28 -17.78 -2.64
C SER A 267 2.62 -18.48 -2.87
N ARG A 268 3.08 -18.55 -4.12
CA ARG A 268 4.34 -19.20 -4.48
C ARG A 268 5.34 -18.18 -4.98
N LEU A 269 6.60 -18.33 -4.57
CA LEU A 269 7.71 -17.63 -5.19
C LEU A 269 7.99 -18.23 -6.56
N ARG A 270 8.25 -17.37 -7.53
CA ARG A 270 8.54 -17.74 -8.92
C ARG A 270 9.99 -17.37 -9.28
N ALA A 271 10.49 -17.88 -10.40
CA ALA A 271 11.80 -17.49 -10.90
C ALA A 271 11.93 -15.96 -11.12
N ALA A 272 10.84 -15.28 -11.47
CA ALA A 272 10.81 -13.82 -11.58
C ALA A 272 11.11 -13.12 -10.25
N ASP A 273 10.69 -13.70 -9.11
CA ASP A 273 10.98 -13.15 -7.79
C ASP A 273 12.47 -13.31 -7.43
N ALA A 274 13.06 -14.45 -7.81
CA ALA A 274 14.50 -14.66 -7.63
C ALA A 274 15.32 -13.67 -8.46
N VAL A 275 14.97 -13.44 -9.72
CA VAL A 275 15.62 -12.43 -10.56
C VAL A 275 15.48 -11.03 -9.94
N LEU A 276 14.28 -10.68 -9.44
CA LEU A 276 14.06 -9.40 -8.77
C LEU A 276 14.98 -9.24 -7.54
N MET A 277 15.12 -10.29 -6.73
CA MET A 277 16.01 -10.27 -5.55
C MET A 277 17.48 -10.15 -5.93
N VAL A 278 17.93 -10.83 -6.99
CA VAL A 278 19.30 -10.70 -7.51
C VAL A 278 19.55 -9.27 -7.97
N VAL A 279 18.63 -8.66 -8.71
CA VAL A 279 18.75 -7.25 -9.14
C VAL A 279 18.76 -6.31 -7.93
N ALA A 280 17.91 -6.54 -6.92
CA ALA A 280 17.85 -5.74 -5.72
C ALA A 280 19.13 -5.79 -4.87
N ILE A 281 19.88 -6.88 -4.93
CA ILE A 281 21.20 -7.01 -4.27
C ILE A 281 22.29 -6.42 -5.16
N ALA A 282 22.28 -6.71 -6.45
CA ALA A 282 23.32 -6.29 -7.39
C ALA A 282 23.38 -4.76 -7.54
N LEU A 283 22.22 -4.10 -7.56
CA LEU A 283 22.11 -2.65 -7.76
C LEU A 283 22.89 -1.86 -6.69
N PRO A 284 22.61 -2.00 -5.38
CA PRO A 284 23.39 -1.29 -4.37
C PRO A 284 24.84 -1.78 -4.28
N ALA A 285 25.12 -3.06 -4.57
CA ALA A 285 26.47 -3.56 -4.60
C ALA A 285 27.32 -2.87 -5.68
N ILE A 286 26.79 -2.69 -6.89
CA ILE A 286 27.45 -1.95 -7.97
C ILE A 286 27.61 -0.48 -7.59
N ALA A 287 26.61 0.15 -7.01
CA ALA A 287 26.65 1.53 -6.58
C ALA A 287 27.74 1.77 -5.51
N LEU A 288 27.82 0.88 -4.52
CA LEU A 288 28.85 0.93 -3.48
C LEU A 288 30.25 0.65 -4.03
N ALA A 289 30.39 -0.32 -4.92
CA ALA A 289 31.67 -0.63 -5.56
C ALA A 289 32.17 0.58 -6.38
N ALA A 290 31.29 1.27 -7.09
CA ALA A 290 31.62 2.49 -7.83
C ALA A 290 32.09 3.61 -6.90
N SER A 291 31.45 3.79 -5.75
CA SER A 291 31.83 4.78 -4.74
C SER A 291 33.19 4.47 -4.11
N ILE A 292 33.47 3.20 -3.80
CA ILE A 292 34.78 2.77 -3.29
C ILE A 292 35.87 2.98 -4.34
N TRP A 293 35.59 2.64 -5.59
CA TRP A 293 36.54 2.84 -6.70
C TRP A 293 36.84 4.32 -6.95
N ALA A 294 35.82 5.19 -6.82
CA ALA A 294 35.98 6.64 -6.93
C ALA A 294 36.65 7.28 -5.69
N GLY A 295 36.90 6.53 -4.62
CA GLY A 295 37.51 7.03 -3.38
C GLY A 295 36.61 8.02 -2.60
N THR A 296 35.31 8.07 -2.90
CA THR A 296 34.36 8.99 -2.28
C THR A 296 33.50 8.33 -1.20
N PHE A 297 33.77 7.07 -0.91
CA PHE A 297 32.98 6.30 0.05
C PHE A 297 33.03 6.92 1.45
N ALA A 298 31.88 7.38 1.93
CA ALA A 298 31.69 7.93 3.25
C ALA A 298 30.49 7.28 3.95
N LEU A 299 30.71 6.80 5.17
CA LEU A 299 29.63 6.25 6.01
C LEU A 299 28.95 7.38 6.78
N VAL A 300 27.66 7.21 7.04
CA VAL A 300 26.88 8.08 7.95
C VAL A 300 27.49 7.98 9.35
N GLY A 301 28.01 9.10 9.88
CA GLY A 301 28.55 9.18 11.25
C GLY A 301 30.07 9.10 11.38
N ARG A 302 30.83 9.20 10.29
CA ARG A 302 32.29 9.39 10.33
C ARG A 302 32.71 10.69 9.69
#